data_9399a94736629d8257d1bfe776d8d9ab
#
_entry.id   9399a94736629d8257d1bfe776d8d9ab
#
_cell.length_a   1.000
_cell.length_b   1.000
_cell.length_c   1.000
_cell.angle_alpha   90.00
_cell.angle_beta   90.00
_cell.angle_gamma   90.00
#
_symmetry.space_group_name_H-M   'P 1'
#
loop_
_entity.id
_entity.type
_entity.pdbx_description
1 polymer ?
#
loop_
_entity_poly.entity_id
_entity_poly.type
_entity_poly.pdbx_seq_one_letter_code
_entity_poly.pdbx_strand_id
1 'polypeptide(L)'
;MKIRLMENFRAIFYAPYYAIHALGFYANEGVDVELVSSDAPGDAIAHLANGTIDLTWGGPMRVMTAHDRDDQSPLICFGEVVSRDPFFLIGHFEGFKLSDLTHLRFAAVSEVPTPWMCLQQDLRDAGIDPAGLTRVCDRTMPENYTALRGKTIDVMQAFEPFASQAELDRAGTVLYAASSRGPTVYTSFIATRSKVATHREALFAVTRALAKMQRWLYGHSGKELAEVVESFFPNVPRELLVCSLQRYLDAGLWARDTAMSKQGFERLGLSFLSGGSLRRSPVFENCVDISLT
;
A
#
# COMPACT_ATOMS: atom_id res chain seq x y z
N MET A 1 26.69 -3.46 -8.36
CA MET A 1 26.33 -2.05 -8.11
C MET A 1 25.49 -2.01 -6.85
N LYS A 2 25.70 -1.04 -5.94
CA LYS A 2 24.93 -0.92 -4.69
C LYS A 2 23.76 0.04 -4.88
N ILE A 3 22.57 -0.34 -4.40
CA ILE A 3 21.34 0.45 -4.39
C ILE A 3 20.88 0.61 -2.94
N ARG A 4 20.67 1.83 -2.48
CA ARG A 4 20.05 2.12 -1.18
C ARG A 4 18.55 2.25 -1.33
N LEU A 5 17.83 1.24 -0.85
CA LEU A 5 16.38 1.13 -0.92
C LEU A 5 15.78 1.44 0.45
N MET A 6 15.07 2.55 0.57
CA MET A 6 14.42 2.95 1.82
C MET A 6 12.96 2.47 1.86
N GLU A 7 12.58 1.82 2.94
CA GLU A 7 11.16 1.48 3.17
C GLU A 7 10.32 2.74 3.39
N ASN A 8 9.03 2.67 3.06
CA ASN A 8 8.11 3.79 3.33
C ASN A 8 7.66 3.81 4.81
N PHE A 9 7.26 2.65 5.32
CA PHE A 9 6.99 2.30 6.72
C PHE A 9 6.75 0.79 6.80
N ARG A 10 6.74 0.22 8.02
CA ARG A 10 6.58 -1.23 8.20
C ARG A 10 5.11 -1.62 8.19
N ALA A 11 4.70 -2.43 7.20
CA ALA A 11 3.34 -2.98 7.10
C ALA A 11 3.34 -4.35 6.42
N ILE A 12 2.41 -5.24 6.82
CA ILE A 12 2.34 -6.63 6.30
C ILE A 12 2.06 -6.66 4.80
N PHE A 13 1.30 -5.73 4.24
CA PHE A 13 1.06 -5.66 2.80
C PHE A 13 2.32 -5.32 1.98
N TYR A 14 3.41 -4.89 2.62
CA TYR A 14 4.73 -4.73 2.01
C TYR A 14 5.59 -6.01 2.05
N ALA A 15 5.05 -7.14 2.54
CA ALA A 15 5.78 -8.39 2.63
C ALA A 15 6.59 -8.78 1.37
N PRO A 16 6.09 -8.58 0.12
CA PRO A 16 6.88 -8.90 -1.06
C PRO A 16 8.22 -8.17 -1.16
N TYR A 17 8.29 -6.90 -0.72
CA TYR A 17 9.55 -6.14 -0.75
C TYR A 17 10.59 -6.72 0.21
N TYR A 18 10.17 -7.17 1.38
CA TYR A 18 11.05 -7.84 2.34
C TYR A 18 11.44 -9.24 1.85
N ALA A 19 10.51 -9.96 1.24
CA ALA A 19 10.76 -11.30 0.73
C ALA A 19 11.74 -11.31 -0.45
N ILE A 20 11.74 -10.32 -1.35
CA ILE A 20 12.78 -10.17 -2.39
C ILE A 20 14.17 -10.14 -1.75
N HIS A 21 14.32 -9.39 -0.65
CA HIS A 21 15.58 -9.25 0.07
C HIS A 21 15.95 -10.55 0.79
N ALA A 22 15.03 -11.12 1.57
CA ALA A 22 15.26 -12.33 2.37
C ALA A 22 15.58 -13.58 1.51
N LEU A 23 14.93 -13.71 0.34
CA LEU A 23 15.16 -14.80 -0.61
C LEU A 23 16.40 -14.58 -1.50
N GLY A 24 17.10 -13.46 -1.32
CA GLY A 24 18.32 -13.16 -2.09
C GLY A 24 18.06 -12.87 -3.56
N PHE A 25 16.84 -12.52 -3.97
CA PHE A 25 16.53 -12.31 -5.40
C PHE A 25 17.26 -11.10 -5.98
N TYR A 26 17.57 -10.07 -5.19
CA TYR A 26 18.42 -8.97 -5.63
C TYR A 26 19.85 -9.44 -5.97
N ALA A 27 20.46 -10.22 -5.07
CA ALA A 27 21.81 -10.76 -5.27
C ALA A 27 21.84 -11.71 -6.48
N ASN A 28 20.79 -12.52 -6.68
CA ASN A 28 20.65 -13.41 -7.84
C ASN A 28 20.55 -12.67 -9.19
N GLU A 29 20.17 -11.39 -9.16
CA GLU A 29 20.15 -10.50 -10.33
C GLU A 29 21.41 -9.63 -10.43
N GLY A 30 22.39 -9.83 -9.55
CA GLY A 30 23.67 -9.11 -9.57
C GLY A 30 23.60 -7.69 -9.02
N VAL A 31 22.57 -7.35 -8.25
CA VAL A 31 22.44 -6.06 -7.58
C VAL A 31 22.55 -6.22 -6.05
N ASP A 32 23.39 -5.40 -5.44
CA ASP A 32 23.52 -5.30 -3.98
C ASP A 32 22.54 -4.24 -3.47
N VAL A 33 21.52 -4.67 -2.72
CA VAL A 33 20.48 -3.78 -2.19
C VAL A 33 20.63 -3.67 -0.67
N GLU A 34 20.95 -2.46 -0.21
CA GLU A 34 20.92 -2.07 1.19
C GLU A 34 19.51 -1.59 1.54
N LEU A 35 18.82 -2.32 2.43
CA LEU A 35 17.51 -1.92 2.93
C LEU A 35 17.68 -0.91 4.07
N VAL A 36 17.08 0.28 3.91
CA VAL A 36 17.14 1.39 4.87
C VAL A 36 15.76 1.57 5.51
N SER A 37 15.72 1.63 6.84
CA SER A 37 14.48 1.90 7.58
C SER A 37 14.03 3.36 7.41
N SER A 38 12.72 3.59 7.50
CA SER A 38 12.12 4.92 7.52
C SER A 38 11.62 5.24 8.93
N ASP A 39 11.79 6.48 9.36
CA ASP A 39 11.30 6.95 10.66
C ASP A 39 9.81 7.30 10.61
N ALA A 40 9.31 7.77 9.45
CA ALA A 40 7.90 8.11 9.27
C ALA A 40 7.41 7.89 7.82
N PRO A 41 6.10 7.67 7.61
CA PRO A 41 5.53 7.54 6.27
C PRO A 41 5.82 8.80 5.41
N GLY A 42 6.50 8.60 4.28
CA GLY A 42 6.77 9.67 3.32
C GLY A 42 8.14 10.32 3.38
N ASP A 43 8.93 10.08 4.41
CA ASP A 43 10.29 10.65 4.55
C ASP A 43 11.18 10.29 3.37
N ALA A 44 11.03 9.09 2.82
CA ALA A 44 11.81 8.61 1.70
C ALA A 44 11.77 9.54 0.46
N ILE A 45 10.71 10.34 0.28
CA ILE A 45 10.63 11.29 -0.85
C ILE A 45 11.68 12.42 -0.71
N ALA A 46 11.88 12.93 0.51
CA ALA A 46 12.92 13.93 0.76
C ALA A 46 14.33 13.34 0.56
N HIS A 47 14.52 12.07 0.99
CA HIS A 47 15.77 11.33 0.81
C HIS A 47 16.07 11.00 -0.67
N LEU A 48 15.06 10.73 -1.49
CA LEU A 48 15.22 10.63 -2.94
C LEU A 48 15.64 11.96 -3.56
N ALA A 49 14.99 13.06 -3.16
CA ALA A 49 15.25 14.39 -3.71
C ALA A 49 16.67 14.88 -3.41
N ASN A 50 17.21 14.59 -2.22
CA ASN A 50 18.57 14.97 -1.82
C ASN A 50 19.64 13.93 -2.19
N GLY A 51 19.25 12.79 -2.80
CA GLY A 51 20.17 11.76 -3.28
C GLY A 51 20.78 10.87 -2.20
N THR A 52 20.28 10.90 -0.95
CA THR A 52 20.78 10.03 0.14
C THR A 52 20.31 8.59 0.00
N ILE A 53 19.27 8.35 -0.78
CA ILE A 53 18.83 7.01 -1.23
C ILE A 53 18.66 6.97 -2.75
N ASP A 54 18.59 5.79 -3.31
CA ASP A 54 18.45 5.56 -4.74
C ASP A 54 17.03 5.21 -5.14
N LEU A 55 16.31 4.53 -4.23
CA LEU A 55 15.02 3.91 -4.47
C LEU A 55 14.20 3.88 -3.19
N THR A 56 12.90 3.97 -3.31
CA THR A 56 11.93 3.64 -2.25
C THR A 56 10.76 2.86 -2.83
N TRP A 57 9.90 2.35 -1.96
CA TRP A 57 8.56 1.92 -2.34
C TRP A 57 7.50 2.75 -1.64
N GLY A 58 6.34 2.86 -2.27
CA GLY A 58 5.22 3.59 -1.69
C GLY A 58 4.08 3.78 -2.68
N GLY A 59 3.08 4.53 -2.24
CA GLY A 59 1.93 4.84 -3.08
C GLY A 59 2.29 5.78 -4.22
N PRO A 60 1.91 5.44 -5.48
CA PRO A 60 2.08 6.32 -6.64
C PRO A 60 1.44 7.70 -6.49
N MET A 61 0.49 7.85 -5.56
CA MET A 61 -0.11 9.15 -5.23
C MET A 61 0.94 10.20 -4.85
N ARG A 62 2.11 9.80 -4.31
CA ARG A 62 3.21 10.70 -4.00
C ARG A 62 3.81 11.33 -5.26
N VAL A 63 3.96 10.50 -6.29
CA VAL A 63 4.44 10.94 -7.61
C VAL A 63 3.37 11.79 -8.29
N MET A 64 2.10 11.37 -8.28
CA MET A 64 0.97 12.16 -8.80
C MET A 64 0.92 13.55 -8.15
N THR A 65 1.03 13.62 -6.81
CA THR A 65 1.00 14.89 -6.07
C THR A 65 2.22 15.77 -6.40
N ALA A 66 3.39 15.16 -6.59
CA ALA A 66 4.58 15.91 -6.99
C ALA A 66 4.40 16.54 -8.38
N HIS A 67 3.89 15.78 -9.35
CA HIS A 67 3.57 16.29 -10.70
C HIS A 67 2.39 17.27 -10.72
N ASP A 68 1.43 17.16 -9.80
CA ASP A 68 0.35 18.15 -9.68
C ASP A 68 0.87 19.52 -9.21
N ARG A 69 1.92 19.53 -8.39
CA ARG A 69 2.58 20.75 -7.89
C ARG A 69 3.58 21.33 -8.88
N ASP A 70 4.33 20.46 -9.55
CA ASP A 70 5.40 20.81 -10.49
C ASP A 70 5.42 19.82 -11.66
N ASP A 71 5.07 20.29 -12.86
CA ASP A 71 5.06 19.50 -14.09
C ASP A 71 6.44 18.91 -14.45
N GLN A 72 7.52 19.51 -13.92
CA GLN A 72 8.90 19.07 -14.14
C GLN A 72 9.38 18.16 -13.00
N SER A 73 8.48 17.66 -12.14
CA SER A 73 8.87 16.77 -11.04
C SER A 73 9.73 15.61 -11.56
N PRO A 74 10.89 15.34 -10.92
CA PRO A 74 11.76 14.25 -11.35
C PRO A 74 11.28 12.86 -10.90
N LEU A 75 10.23 12.78 -10.06
CA LEU A 75 9.78 11.52 -9.49
C LEU A 75 9.05 10.67 -10.54
N ILE A 76 9.34 9.38 -10.54
CA ILE A 76 8.64 8.37 -11.36
C ILE A 76 8.38 7.10 -10.54
N CYS A 77 7.35 6.36 -10.96
CA CYS A 77 7.02 5.02 -10.47
C CYS A 77 7.40 3.97 -11.50
N PHE A 78 7.70 2.74 -11.03
CA PHE A 78 7.82 1.54 -11.86
C PHE A 78 7.66 0.29 -10.98
N GLY A 79 7.38 -0.86 -11.59
CA GLY A 79 7.30 -2.13 -10.88
C GLY A 79 6.18 -2.18 -9.85
N GLU A 80 4.96 -2.50 -10.28
CA GLU A 80 3.80 -2.63 -9.37
C GLU A 80 3.97 -3.81 -8.42
N VAL A 81 3.71 -3.60 -7.13
CA VAL A 81 3.79 -4.65 -6.11
C VAL A 81 2.44 -4.87 -5.43
N VAL A 82 1.81 -3.83 -4.91
CA VAL A 82 0.47 -3.93 -4.33
C VAL A 82 -0.53 -3.34 -5.33
N SER A 83 -1.30 -4.23 -5.97
CA SER A 83 -2.18 -3.87 -7.08
C SER A 83 -3.61 -3.55 -6.67
N ARG A 84 -3.97 -3.80 -5.39
CA ARG A 84 -5.29 -3.51 -4.82
C ARG A 84 -5.11 -2.81 -3.49
N ASP A 85 -6.18 -2.18 -3.01
CA ASP A 85 -6.18 -1.50 -1.71
C ASP A 85 -6.16 -2.52 -0.57
N PRO A 86 -5.16 -2.47 0.37
CA PRO A 86 -5.01 -3.44 1.45
C PRO A 86 -5.90 -3.18 2.67
N PHE A 87 -6.76 -2.17 2.63
CA PHE A 87 -7.55 -1.76 3.78
C PHE A 87 -8.91 -2.45 3.86
N PHE A 88 -9.45 -2.48 5.08
CA PHE A 88 -10.73 -3.06 5.42
C PHE A 88 -11.57 -2.08 6.24
N LEU A 89 -12.89 -2.21 6.19
CA LEU A 89 -13.79 -1.74 7.24
C LEU A 89 -14.07 -2.92 8.16
N ILE A 90 -13.91 -2.70 9.46
CA ILE A 90 -14.00 -3.72 10.50
C ILE A 90 -15.03 -3.27 11.52
N GLY A 91 -15.95 -4.15 11.91
CA GLY A 91 -17.00 -3.85 12.88
C GLY A 91 -17.87 -5.06 13.19
N HIS A 92 -19.01 -4.83 13.87
CA HIS A 92 -19.97 -5.86 14.29
C HIS A 92 -21.34 -5.66 13.62
N PHE A 93 -21.46 -5.97 12.34
CA PHE A 93 -22.72 -5.81 11.61
C PHE A 93 -22.97 -6.99 10.68
N GLU A 94 -24.18 -7.56 10.70
CA GLU A 94 -24.64 -8.48 9.68
C GLU A 94 -25.26 -7.70 8.52
N GLY A 95 -24.97 -8.12 7.28
CA GLY A 95 -25.54 -7.50 6.08
C GLY A 95 -25.11 -6.05 5.84
N PHE A 96 -23.94 -5.64 6.35
CA PHE A 96 -23.40 -4.29 6.23
C PHE A 96 -23.37 -3.79 4.78
N LYS A 97 -23.74 -2.53 4.61
CA LYS A 97 -23.62 -1.75 3.37
C LYS A 97 -22.87 -0.46 3.64
N LEU A 98 -22.19 0.09 2.63
CA LEU A 98 -21.48 1.37 2.79
C LEU A 98 -22.39 2.52 3.25
N SER A 99 -23.70 2.47 2.90
CA SER A 99 -24.70 3.44 3.38
C SER A 99 -24.87 3.46 4.89
N ASP A 100 -24.56 2.37 5.58
CA ASP A 100 -24.71 2.30 7.04
C ASP A 100 -23.73 3.22 7.76
N LEU A 101 -22.60 3.54 7.12
CA LEU A 101 -21.60 4.48 7.66
C LEU A 101 -22.18 5.87 7.96
N THR A 102 -23.28 6.27 7.32
CA THR A 102 -23.93 7.56 7.57
C THR A 102 -24.52 7.70 8.98
N HIS A 103 -24.76 6.57 9.65
CA HIS A 103 -25.36 6.52 10.99
C HIS A 103 -24.42 5.92 12.04
N LEU A 104 -23.22 5.52 11.66
CA LEU A 104 -22.26 4.85 12.52
C LEU A 104 -21.10 5.79 12.92
N ARG A 105 -20.55 5.55 14.10
CA ARG A 105 -19.31 6.19 14.55
C ARG A 105 -18.14 5.50 13.84
N PHE A 106 -17.69 6.12 12.77
CA PHE A 106 -16.68 5.57 11.88
C PHE A 106 -15.30 6.19 12.17
N ALA A 107 -14.30 5.36 12.47
CA ALA A 107 -12.91 5.79 12.60
C ALA A 107 -12.14 5.50 11.32
N ALA A 108 -11.77 6.56 10.60
CA ALA A 108 -10.92 6.47 9.41
C ALA A 108 -9.44 6.47 9.80
N VAL A 109 -8.61 5.93 8.91
CA VAL A 109 -7.15 6.02 9.02
C VAL A 109 -6.72 7.49 8.94
N SER A 110 -5.84 7.90 9.84
CA SER A 110 -5.28 9.26 9.92
C SER A 110 -3.81 9.33 9.53
N GLU A 111 -3.08 8.22 9.70
CA GLU A 111 -1.62 8.17 9.51
C GLU A 111 -1.19 8.32 8.05
N VAL A 112 -2.06 7.92 7.11
CA VAL A 112 -1.82 8.05 5.66
C VAL A 112 -3.11 8.44 4.93
N PRO A 113 -3.06 9.30 3.88
CA PRO A 113 -4.28 9.83 3.26
C PRO A 113 -4.97 8.85 2.31
N THR A 114 -4.22 7.93 1.68
CA THR A 114 -4.71 7.11 0.57
C THR A 114 -5.97 6.30 0.90
N PRO A 115 -6.07 5.56 2.03
CA PRO A 115 -7.22 4.71 2.29
C PRO A 115 -8.52 5.51 2.43
N TRP A 116 -8.46 6.69 3.04
CA TRP A 116 -9.63 7.56 3.15
C TRP A 116 -10.02 8.16 1.77
N MET A 117 -9.05 8.60 0.95
CA MET A 117 -9.34 9.12 -0.40
C MET A 117 -10.00 8.06 -1.28
N CYS A 118 -9.51 6.81 -1.23
CA CYS A 118 -10.12 5.70 -1.96
C CYS A 118 -11.51 5.34 -1.43
N LEU A 119 -11.71 5.30 -0.11
CA LEU A 119 -13.03 5.01 0.47
C LEU A 119 -14.05 6.10 0.15
N GLN A 120 -13.64 7.39 0.14
CA GLN A 120 -14.52 8.47 -0.31
C GLN A 120 -15.02 8.24 -1.74
N GLN A 121 -14.16 7.74 -2.65
CA GLN A 121 -14.59 7.43 -4.01
C GLN A 121 -15.58 6.27 -4.02
N ASP A 122 -15.35 5.19 -3.24
CA ASP A 122 -16.31 4.09 -3.12
C ASP A 122 -17.68 4.56 -2.62
N LEU A 123 -17.69 5.50 -1.64
CA LEU A 123 -18.93 6.08 -1.13
C LEU A 123 -19.66 6.89 -2.23
N ARG A 124 -18.95 7.73 -2.99
CA ARG A 124 -19.53 8.50 -4.10
C ARG A 124 -20.08 7.58 -5.19
N ASP A 125 -19.36 6.51 -5.54
CA ASP A 125 -19.79 5.51 -6.52
C ASP A 125 -21.07 4.78 -6.05
N ALA A 126 -21.26 4.66 -4.73
CA ALA A 126 -22.47 4.14 -4.10
C ALA A 126 -23.58 5.20 -3.88
N GLY A 127 -23.39 6.43 -4.35
CA GLY A 127 -24.36 7.54 -4.20
C GLY A 127 -24.39 8.17 -2.81
N ILE A 128 -23.32 7.99 -2.01
CA ILE A 128 -23.22 8.48 -0.63
C ILE A 128 -22.26 9.68 -0.60
N ASP A 129 -22.68 10.79 0.00
CA ASP A 129 -21.80 11.93 0.23
C ASP A 129 -20.87 11.67 1.43
N PRO A 130 -19.54 11.58 1.22
CA PRO A 130 -18.60 11.36 2.32
C PRO A 130 -18.59 12.48 3.39
N ALA A 131 -19.03 13.69 3.04
CA ALA A 131 -19.10 14.82 3.97
C ALA A 131 -20.19 14.62 5.05
N GLY A 132 -21.18 13.76 4.78
CA GLY A 132 -22.25 13.43 5.72
C GLY A 132 -21.87 12.43 6.81
N LEU A 133 -20.66 11.83 6.76
CA LEU A 133 -20.23 10.83 7.73
C LEU A 133 -19.74 11.47 9.03
N THR A 134 -20.14 10.89 10.17
CA THR A 134 -19.54 11.19 11.48
C THR A 134 -18.20 10.44 11.62
N ARG A 135 -17.12 11.07 11.15
CA ARG A 135 -15.81 10.47 11.05
C ARG A 135 -14.87 10.89 12.18
N VAL A 136 -14.35 9.92 12.93
CA VAL A 136 -13.21 10.10 13.84
C VAL A 136 -11.92 9.94 13.02
N CYS A 137 -11.03 10.95 13.05
CA CYS A 137 -9.81 10.98 12.23
C CYS A 137 -8.58 11.56 12.95
N ASP A 138 -8.61 11.58 14.28
CA ASP A 138 -7.58 12.13 15.16
C ASP A 138 -6.85 11.07 15.98
N ARG A 139 -7.10 9.78 15.69
CA ARG A 139 -6.55 8.65 16.41
C ARG A 139 -5.76 7.74 15.45
N THR A 140 -4.75 7.09 16.01
CA THR A 140 -3.99 6.03 15.33
C THR A 140 -4.82 4.74 15.18
N MET A 141 -4.41 3.84 14.29
CA MET A 141 -5.08 2.54 14.14
C MET A 141 -5.07 1.70 15.43
N PRO A 142 -4.01 1.63 16.25
CA PRO A 142 -4.06 0.97 17.56
C PRO A 142 -5.08 1.57 18.53
N GLU A 143 -5.21 2.91 18.55
CA GLU A 143 -6.21 3.60 19.37
C GLU A 143 -7.63 3.33 18.86
N ASN A 144 -7.83 3.33 17.54
CA ASN A 144 -9.10 2.97 16.90
C ASN A 144 -9.47 1.51 17.19
N TYR A 145 -8.48 0.59 17.18
CA TYR A 145 -8.71 -0.79 17.55
C TYR A 145 -9.17 -0.94 19.02
N THR A 146 -8.53 -0.22 19.92
CA THR A 146 -8.93 -0.16 21.34
C THR A 146 -10.35 0.39 21.47
N ALA A 147 -10.71 1.44 20.73
CA ALA A 147 -12.03 2.04 20.71
C ALA A 147 -13.11 1.09 20.14
N LEU A 148 -12.78 0.30 19.12
CA LEU A 148 -13.67 -0.72 18.55
C LEU A 148 -13.97 -1.80 19.60
N ARG A 149 -12.93 -2.35 20.25
CA ARG A 149 -13.09 -3.32 21.35
C ARG A 149 -13.93 -2.78 22.50
N GLY A 150 -13.72 -1.51 22.86
CA GLY A 150 -14.49 -0.80 23.88
C GLY A 150 -15.87 -0.33 23.43
N LYS A 151 -16.28 -0.61 22.18
CA LYS A 151 -17.56 -0.21 21.59
C LYS A 151 -17.81 1.31 21.64
N THR A 152 -16.75 2.12 21.67
CA THR A 152 -16.84 3.59 21.59
C THR A 152 -16.87 4.10 20.15
N ILE A 153 -16.49 3.25 19.19
CA ILE A 153 -16.75 3.38 17.76
C ILE A 153 -17.44 2.12 17.26
N ASP A 154 -18.08 2.20 16.10
CA ASP A 154 -18.86 1.12 15.52
C ASP A 154 -18.11 0.44 14.38
N VAL A 155 -17.35 1.22 13.60
CA VAL A 155 -16.55 0.74 12.46
C VAL A 155 -15.20 1.43 12.47
N MET A 156 -14.13 0.68 12.19
CA MET A 156 -12.81 1.25 11.91
C MET A 156 -12.32 0.88 10.52
N GLN A 157 -11.56 1.78 9.89
CA GLN A 157 -10.77 1.49 8.71
C GLN A 157 -9.36 1.09 9.14
N ALA A 158 -8.87 -0.07 8.71
CA ALA A 158 -7.52 -0.54 9.02
C ALA A 158 -7.03 -1.57 8.00
N PHE A 159 -5.73 -1.89 8.06
CA PHE A 159 -5.09 -2.98 7.33
C PHE A 159 -4.72 -4.14 8.28
N GLU A 160 -4.13 -5.21 7.76
CA GLU A 160 -3.58 -6.30 8.59
C GLU A 160 -2.36 -5.83 9.42
N PRO A 161 -2.22 -6.25 10.67
CA PRO A 161 -2.91 -7.38 11.30
C PRO A 161 -4.24 -7.06 11.99
N PHE A 162 -4.73 -5.83 11.95
CA PHE A 162 -5.90 -5.43 12.72
C PHE A 162 -7.18 -6.18 12.34
N ALA A 163 -7.36 -6.53 11.04
CA ALA A 163 -8.53 -7.29 10.61
C ALA A 163 -8.52 -8.71 11.20
N SER A 164 -7.41 -9.44 11.05
CA SER A 164 -7.25 -10.77 11.64
C SER A 164 -7.28 -10.75 13.17
N GLN A 165 -6.68 -9.73 13.80
CA GLN A 165 -6.70 -9.58 15.25
C GLN A 165 -8.12 -9.33 15.76
N ALA A 166 -8.92 -8.49 15.06
CA ALA A 166 -10.30 -8.22 15.46
C ALA A 166 -11.17 -9.48 15.42
N GLU A 167 -10.98 -10.33 14.44
CA GLU A 167 -11.70 -11.62 14.35
C GLU A 167 -11.27 -12.59 15.46
N LEU A 168 -9.95 -12.71 15.72
CA LEU A 168 -9.43 -13.56 16.80
C LEU A 168 -9.95 -13.11 18.19
N ASP A 169 -9.94 -11.81 18.44
CA ASP A 169 -10.41 -11.23 19.71
C ASP A 169 -11.94 -11.12 19.78
N ARG A 170 -12.65 -11.50 18.73
CA ARG A 170 -14.11 -11.28 18.60
C ARG A 170 -14.51 -9.81 18.79
N ALA A 171 -13.63 -8.92 18.40
CA ALA A 171 -13.83 -7.47 18.47
C ALA A 171 -14.48 -6.89 17.20
N GLY A 172 -14.70 -7.70 16.19
CA GLY A 172 -15.32 -7.36 14.91
C GLY A 172 -14.96 -8.35 13.82
N THR A 173 -15.58 -8.18 12.67
CA THR A 173 -15.30 -8.93 11.44
C THR A 173 -15.04 -7.96 10.30
N VAL A 174 -14.47 -8.44 9.20
CA VAL A 174 -14.34 -7.65 7.98
C VAL A 174 -15.73 -7.43 7.37
N LEU A 175 -16.17 -6.17 7.33
CA LEU A 175 -17.44 -5.74 6.75
C LEU A 175 -17.30 -5.39 5.27
N TYR A 176 -16.16 -4.81 4.90
CA TYR A 176 -15.82 -4.42 3.54
C TYR A 176 -14.33 -4.54 3.32
N ALA A 177 -13.94 -5.22 2.25
CA ALA A 177 -12.55 -5.29 1.79
C ALA A 177 -12.35 -4.34 0.62
N ALA A 178 -11.53 -3.31 0.78
CA ALA A 178 -11.29 -2.32 -0.25
C ALA A 178 -10.63 -2.90 -1.51
N SER A 179 -9.97 -4.05 -1.39
CA SER A 179 -9.45 -4.83 -2.53
C SER A 179 -10.54 -5.27 -3.52
N SER A 180 -11.81 -5.36 -3.09
CA SER A 180 -12.95 -5.75 -3.93
C SER A 180 -13.27 -4.73 -5.04
N ARG A 181 -12.84 -3.46 -4.92
CA ARG A 181 -13.02 -2.45 -5.97
C ARG A 181 -12.22 -2.75 -7.24
N GLY A 182 -11.28 -3.70 -7.19
CA GLY A 182 -10.42 -4.08 -8.30
C GLY A 182 -9.08 -3.33 -8.33
N PRO A 183 -8.40 -3.30 -9.49
CA PRO A 183 -7.07 -2.70 -9.61
C PRO A 183 -7.03 -1.25 -9.12
N THR A 184 -6.05 -0.97 -8.27
CA THR A 184 -5.80 0.36 -7.71
C THR A 184 -4.31 0.42 -7.43
N VAL A 185 -3.45 0.77 -8.37
CA VAL A 185 -1.99 0.74 -8.20
C VAL A 185 -1.62 1.34 -6.85
N TYR A 186 -1.57 0.47 -5.81
CA TYR A 186 -1.49 0.93 -4.43
C TYR A 186 -0.04 1.19 -4.01
N THR A 187 0.89 0.32 -4.44
CA THR A 187 2.33 0.56 -4.24
C THR A 187 3.17 0.07 -5.41
N SER A 188 4.25 0.79 -5.63
CA SER A 188 5.28 0.51 -6.62
C SER A 188 6.65 0.95 -6.11
N PHE A 189 7.71 0.68 -6.85
CA PHE A 189 8.97 1.39 -6.66
C PHE A 189 8.84 2.84 -7.11
N ILE A 190 9.59 3.74 -6.45
CA ILE A 190 9.68 5.16 -6.75
C ILE A 190 11.15 5.56 -6.81
N ALA A 191 11.54 6.23 -7.88
CA ALA A 191 12.88 6.78 -8.08
C ALA A 191 12.82 8.18 -8.70
N THR A 192 13.97 8.80 -8.93
CA THR A 192 14.07 10.00 -9.77
C THR A 192 14.50 9.62 -11.19
N ARG A 193 14.08 10.42 -12.20
CA ARG A 193 14.51 10.25 -13.60
C ARG A 193 16.03 10.25 -13.76
N SER A 194 16.73 11.10 -13.00
CA SER A 194 18.20 11.13 -13.00
C SER A 194 18.80 9.83 -12.48
N LYS A 195 18.20 9.23 -11.46
CA LYS A 195 18.63 7.93 -10.94
C LYS A 195 18.39 6.82 -11.95
N VAL A 196 17.23 6.83 -12.64
CA VAL A 196 16.97 5.90 -13.75
C VAL A 196 18.02 6.02 -14.85
N ALA A 197 18.36 7.25 -15.24
CA ALA A 197 19.36 7.46 -16.28
C ALA A 197 20.76 6.95 -15.90
N THR A 198 21.16 7.10 -14.64
CA THR A 198 22.52 6.74 -14.18
C THR A 198 22.64 5.30 -13.66
N HIS A 199 21.53 4.68 -13.22
CA HIS A 199 21.51 3.35 -12.59
C HIS A 199 20.59 2.35 -13.31
N ARG A 200 20.34 2.57 -14.59
CA ARG A 200 19.34 1.84 -15.36
C ARG A 200 19.47 0.31 -15.26
N GLU A 201 20.67 -0.23 -15.44
CA GLU A 201 20.92 -1.67 -15.36
C GLU A 201 20.62 -2.25 -13.96
N ALA A 202 20.95 -1.50 -12.90
CA ALA A 202 20.64 -1.93 -11.52
C ALA A 202 19.13 -1.89 -11.24
N LEU A 203 18.42 -0.90 -11.77
CA LEU A 203 16.97 -0.82 -11.62
C LEU A 203 16.24 -1.89 -12.43
N PHE A 204 16.76 -2.26 -13.62
CA PHE A 204 16.29 -3.45 -14.34
C PHE A 204 16.51 -4.74 -13.52
N ALA A 205 17.67 -4.88 -12.87
CA ALA A 205 17.92 -6.02 -12.00
C ALA A 205 16.94 -6.07 -10.81
N VAL A 206 16.60 -4.91 -10.23
CA VAL A 206 15.56 -4.79 -9.19
C VAL A 206 14.20 -5.24 -9.72
N THR A 207 13.81 -4.82 -10.91
CA THR A 207 12.53 -5.23 -11.53
C THR A 207 12.52 -6.73 -11.86
N ARG A 208 13.62 -7.30 -12.36
CA ARG A 208 13.71 -8.77 -12.59
C ARG A 208 13.62 -9.54 -11.26
N ALA A 209 14.22 -9.04 -10.18
CA ALA A 209 14.08 -9.61 -8.84
C ALA A 209 12.62 -9.57 -8.36
N LEU A 210 11.92 -8.45 -8.60
CA LEU A 210 10.48 -8.34 -8.34
C LEU A 210 9.68 -9.38 -9.13
N ALA A 211 9.93 -9.53 -10.42
CA ALA A 211 9.25 -10.54 -11.25
C ALA A 211 9.47 -11.97 -10.74
N LYS A 212 10.67 -12.29 -10.21
CA LYS A 212 10.93 -13.59 -9.55
C LYS A 212 10.10 -13.74 -8.29
N MET A 213 10.02 -12.67 -7.46
CA MET A 213 9.23 -12.67 -6.24
C MET A 213 7.74 -12.89 -6.53
N GLN A 214 7.18 -12.21 -7.51
CA GLN A 214 5.77 -12.35 -7.89
C GLN A 214 5.44 -13.78 -8.32
N ARG A 215 6.31 -14.43 -9.11
CA ARG A 215 6.14 -15.86 -9.46
C ARG A 215 6.25 -16.77 -8.24
N TRP A 216 7.22 -16.52 -7.35
CA TRP A 216 7.38 -17.27 -6.12
C TRP A 216 6.14 -17.14 -5.22
N LEU A 217 5.66 -15.92 -5.04
CA LEU A 217 4.53 -15.58 -4.16
C LEU A 217 3.27 -16.39 -4.48
N TYR A 218 2.92 -16.49 -5.76
CA TYR A 218 1.71 -17.22 -6.19
C TYR A 218 1.89 -18.74 -6.30
N GLY A 219 3.07 -19.25 -6.01
CA GLY A 219 3.35 -20.68 -5.84
C GLY A 219 3.44 -21.13 -4.39
N HIS A 220 3.26 -20.20 -3.41
CA HIS A 220 3.48 -20.48 -1.99
C HIS A 220 2.31 -19.96 -1.14
N SER A 221 2.17 -20.53 0.07
CA SER A 221 1.15 -20.16 1.06
C SER A 221 1.56 -18.96 1.90
N GLY A 222 0.57 -18.38 2.61
CA GLY A 222 0.84 -17.34 3.62
C GLY A 222 1.75 -17.82 4.75
N LYS A 223 1.75 -19.13 5.06
CA LYS A 223 2.66 -19.73 6.04
C LYS A 223 4.10 -19.69 5.55
N GLU A 224 4.36 -20.10 4.32
CA GLU A 224 5.71 -20.09 3.73
C GLU A 224 6.22 -18.66 3.55
N LEU A 225 5.34 -17.74 3.17
CA LEU A 225 5.69 -16.30 3.12
C LEU A 225 6.03 -15.76 4.51
N ALA A 226 5.25 -16.16 5.55
CA ALA A 226 5.54 -15.76 6.93
C ALA A 226 6.93 -16.24 7.39
N GLU A 227 7.31 -17.48 7.05
CA GLU A 227 8.65 -18.03 7.35
C GLU A 227 9.79 -17.19 6.77
N VAL A 228 9.56 -16.62 5.60
CA VAL A 228 10.54 -15.75 4.91
C VAL A 228 10.63 -14.35 5.53
N VAL A 229 9.50 -13.79 5.99
CA VAL A 229 9.44 -12.37 6.37
C VAL A 229 9.29 -12.10 7.86
N GLU A 230 9.12 -13.12 8.72
CA GLU A 230 8.84 -12.94 10.16
C GLU A 230 9.89 -12.08 10.89
N SER A 231 11.16 -12.15 10.49
CA SER A 231 12.22 -11.33 11.07
C SER A 231 12.02 -9.82 10.87
N PHE A 232 11.24 -9.42 9.88
CA PHE A 232 10.86 -8.03 9.64
C PHE A 232 9.63 -7.59 10.46
N PHE A 233 8.92 -8.53 11.08
CA PHE A 233 7.71 -8.29 11.87
C PHE A 233 7.81 -8.84 13.30
N PRO A 234 8.86 -8.48 14.08
CA PRO A 234 9.14 -9.11 15.37
C PRO A 234 8.06 -8.90 16.43
N ASN A 235 7.21 -7.89 16.26
CA ASN A 235 6.11 -7.55 17.17
C ASN A 235 4.75 -8.16 16.76
N VAL A 236 4.70 -8.93 15.67
CA VAL A 236 3.48 -9.60 15.20
C VAL A 236 3.58 -11.09 15.54
N PRO A 237 2.65 -11.65 16.34
CA PRO A 237 2.62 -13.08 16.60
C PRO A 237 2.59 -13.88 15.29
N ARG A 238 3.38 -14.97 15.22
CA ARG A 238 3.53 -15.76 13.98
C ARG A 238 2.18 -16.21 13.40
N GLU A 239 1.27 -16.71 14.22
CA GLU A 239 -0.05 -17.15 13.76
C GLU A 239 -0.85 -16.02 13.13
N LEU A 240 -0.79 -14.84 13.74
CA LEU A 240 -1.44 -13.64 13.22
C LEU A 240 -0.80 -13.18 11.90
N LEU A 241 0.53 -13.25 11.79
CA LEU A 241 1.24 -12.95 10.54
C LEU A 241 0.83 -13.90 9.42
N VAL A 242 0.73 -15.21 9.70
CA VAL A 242 0.29 -16.23 8.74
C VAL A 242 -1.14 -15.94 8.26
N CYS A 243 -2.09 -15.68 9.18
CA CYS A 243 -3.46 -15.37 8.82
C CYS A 243 -3.56 -14.09 7.95
N SER A 244 -2.82 -13.05 8.34
CA SER A 244 -2.77 -11.78 7.62
C SER A 244 -2.25 -11.93 6.19
N LEU A 245 -1.13 -12.64 6.02
CA LEU A 245 -0.53 -12.88 4.72
C LEU A 245 -1.40 -13.77 3.83
N GLN A 246 -2.03 -14.80 4.42
CA GLN A 246 -2.95 -15.67 3.67
C GLN A 246 -4.18 -14.89 3.19
N ARG A 247 -4.78 -14.03 4.02
CA ARG A 247 -5.89 -13.17 3.62
C ARG A 247 -5.52 -12.28 2.43
N TYR A 248 -4.34 -11.69 2.42
CA TYR A 248 -3.88 -10.88 1.30
C TYR A 248 -3.60 -11.68 0.02
N LEU A 249 -3.09 -12.91 0.15
CA LEU A 249 -2.95 -13.85 -0.97
C LEU A 249 -4.31 -14.20 -1.57
N ASP A 250 -5.27 -14.59 -0.74
CA ASP A 250 -6.63 -14.99 -1.15
C ASP A 250 -7.38 -13.82 -1.81
N ALA A 251 -7.14 -12.59 -1.33
CA ALA A 251 -7.69 -11.37 -1.94
C ALA A 251 -7.02 -10.98 -3.26
N GLY A 252 -5.94 -11.66 -3.68
CA GLY A 252 -5.16 -11.29 -4.85
C GLY A 252 -4.61 -9.87 -4.75
N LEU A 253 -4.15 -9.48 -3.54
CA LEU A 253 -3.72 -8.13 -3.23
C LEU A 253 -2.51 -7.70 -4.07
N TRP A 254 -1.55 -8.59 -4.25
CA TRP A 254 -0.28 -8.31 -4.90
C TRP A 254 -0.35 -8.50 -6.41
N ALA A 255 0.42 -7.71 -7.13
CA ALA A 255 0.53 -7.79 -8.58
C ALA A 255 1.13 -9.14 -9.03
N ARG A 256 0.67 -9.66 -10.17
CA ARG A 256 1.17 -10.92 -10.76
C ARG A 256 2.36 -10.73 -11.68
N ASP A 257 2.56 -9.50 -12.11
CA ASP A 257 3.69 -9.07 -12.95
C ASP A 257 4.12 -7.65 -12.56
N THR A 258 5.19 -7.17 -13.17
CA THR A 258 5.80 -5.88 -12.82
C THR A 258 5.17 -4.70 -13.53
N ALA A 259 4.28 -4.92 -14.50
CA ALA A 259 3.65 -3.85 -15.27
C ALA A 259 2.67 -3.04 -14.40
N MET A 260 2.77 -1.73 -14.48
CA MET A 260 1.84 -0.86 -13.75
C MET A 260 0.51 -0.73 -14.49
N SER A 261 -0.58 -1.09 -13.81
CA SER A 261 -1.93 -1.01 -14.37
C SER A 261 -2.34 0.45 -14.63
N LYS A 262 -2.54 0.81 -15.92
CA LYS A 262 -3.06 2.14 -16.28
C LYS A 262 -4.45 2.37 -15.70
N GLN A 263 -5.33 1.37 -15.74
CA GLN A 263 -6.66 1.43 -15.11
C GLN A 263 -6.57 1.65 -13.60
N GLY A 264 -5.67 0.94 -12.91
CA GLY A 264 -5.45 1.11 -11.47
C GLY A 264 -4.89 2.49 -11.12
N PHE A 265 -3.98 3.02 -11.96
CA PHE A 265 -3.44 4.36 -11.82
C PHE A 265 -4.51 5.44 -11.99
N GLU A 266 -5.34 5.34 -13.03
CA GLU A 266 -6.44 6.27 -13.31
C GLU A 266 -7.47 6.27 -12.16
N ARG A 267 -7.81 5.08 -11.61
CA ARG A 267 -8.70 4.95 -10.45
C ARG A 267 -8.13 5.62 -9.20
N LEU A 268 -6.85 5.40 -8.91
CA LEU A 268 -6.18 6.07 -7.80
C LEU A 268 -6.19 7.59 -8.00
N GLY A 269 -5.85 8.06 -9.20
CA GLY A 269 -5.89 9.47 -9.57
C GLY A 269 -7.27 10.10 -9.39
N LEU A 270 -8.32 9.40 -9.82
CA LEU A 270 -9.72 9.84 -9.64
C LEU A 270 -10.07 10.00 -8.16
N SER A 271 -9.66 9.05 -7.30
CA SER A 271 -9.92 9.12 -5.85
C SER A 271 -9.30 10.37 -5.23
N PHE A 272 -8.07 10.72 -5.63
CA PHE A 272 -7.37 11.91 -5.14
C PHE A 272 -7.92 13.22 -5.73
N LEU A 273 -8.33 13.21 -6.99
CA LEU A 273 -8.94 14.36 -7.67
C LEU A 273 -10.31 14.69 -7.05
N SER A 274 -11.19 13.69 -6.95
CA SER A 274 -12.54 13.85 -6.38
C SER A 274 -12.51 14.17 -4.87
N GLY A 275 -11.46 13.73 -4.16
CA GLY A 275 -11.19 14.06 -2.76
C GLY A 275 -10.54 15.44 -2.56
N GLY A 276 -10.27 16.20 -3.63
CA GLY A 276 -9.68 17.54 -3.58
C GLY A 276 -8.18 17.58 -3.25
N SER A 277 -7.49 16.43 -3.30
CA SER A 277 -6.04 16.34 -3.03
C SER A 277 -5.18 16.56 -4.27
N LEU A 278 -5.77 16.45 -5.46
CA LEU A 278 -5.17 16.83 -6.75
C LEU A 278 -6.03 17.91 -7.39
N ARG A 279 -5.40 18.84 -8.11
CA ARG A 279 -6.05 19.93 -8.88
C ARG A 279 -6.39 19.50 -10.29
N ARG A 280 -5.69 18.50 -10.83
CA ARG A 280 -5.82 17.99 -12.20
C ARG A 280 -5.60 16.47 -12.23
N SER A 281 -6.15 15.84 -13.26
CA SER A 281 -5.94 14.41 -13.50
C SER A 281 -4.46 14.11 -13.74
N PRO A 282 -3.87 13.14 -13.03
CA PRO A 282 -2.47 12.78 -13.26
C PRO A 282 -2.32 12.09 -14.62
N VAL A 283 -1.20 12.37 -15.30
CA VAL A 283 -0.86 11.79 -16.59
C VAL A 283 0.03 10.57 -16.35
N PHE A 284 -0.42 9.39 -16.79
CA PHE A 284 0.29 8.12 -16.56
C PHE A 284 1.71 8.16 -17.10
N GLU A 285 1.90 8.62 -18.32
CA GLU A 285 3.17 8.69 -19.04
C GLU A 285 4.20 9.63 -18.37
N ASN A 286 3.71 10.60 -17.59
CA ASN A 286 4.58 11.50 -16.82
C ASN A 286 5.01 10.89 -15.48
N CYS A 287 4.18 10.04 -14.89
CA CYS A 287 4.39 9.48 -13.56
C CYS A 287 5.03 8.09 -13.58
N VAL A 288 4.92 7.35 -14.68
CA VAL A 288 5.32 5.93 -14.77
C VAL A 288 6.37 5.73 -15.85
N ASP A 289 7.45 5.04 -15.49
CA ASP A 289 8.45 4.59 -16.46
C ASP A 289 8.21 3.11 -16.81
N ILE A 290 7.47 2.89 -17.91
CA ILE A 290 7.17 1.55 -18.42
C ILE A 290 8.40 0.84 -19.01
N SER A 291 9.48 1.56 -19.27
CA SER A 291 10.71 0.98 -19.85
C SER A 291 11.53 0.18 -18.83
N LEU A 292 11.14 0.19 -17.56
CA LEU A 292 11.76 -0.58 -16.47
C LEU A 292 10.93 -1.82 -16.07
N THR A 293 9.81 -2.12 -16.73
CA THR A 293 8.90 -3.24 -16.38
C THR A 293 8.91 -4.35 -17.40
#